data_7009364919e9e6bc172fbdc4d198910f
#
_entry.id   7009364919e9e6bc172fbdc4d198910f
#
_cell.length_a   1.000
_cell.length_b   1.000
_cell.length_c   1.000
_cell.angle_alpha   90.00
_cell.angle_beta   90.00
_cell.angle_gamma   90.00
#
_symmetry.space_group_name_H-M   'P 1'
#
loop_
_entity.id
_entity.type
_entity.pdbx_description
1 polymer ?
#
loop_
_entity_poly.entity_id
_entity_poly.type
_entity_poly.pdbx_seq_one_letter_code
_entity_poly.pdbx_strand_id
1 'polypeptide(L)'
;MDSSERKPLVTPDALSARIRRAWEGRISGCQLGKPVELLSMREGHEALTSYLASVDSLPLRDYVGYRTGAGVQPACCRGQLTRSEPDDDINYSVLALWLLERHGAQLTTADVARAWLNLLPAGATFTAERAAYRVLLEHADDRFPHGAEAGFDLSECSDNPYNDWIGAQIRADVYGWVCPGQPGLAAELARRDATLSHRDDGVYGAMFVAALGAALAGVTPGNALAHALEQIPAEAGVAQAVRLGAGLAHDVDGGAAIRAHYDGLSPVGTLNNLAIVVWALYSHLDDFSAAIGEAVAAGLDTDCNGATVGGLWGIQGDAIPTQWTAPWQGRVALGLAGHDEVTLAALVERTTRVALALADQGQGPSRRKKDLP
;
A
#
# COMPACT_ATOMS: atom_id res chain seq x y z
N MET A 1 -3.37 31.89 0.98
CA MET A 1 -2.90 30.70 0.27
C MET A 1 -2.08 31.16 -0.92
N ASP A 2 -0.79 31.00 -0.83
CA ASP A 2 0.15 31.48 -1.84
C ASP A 2 0.04 30.61 -3.11
N SER A 3 -0.16 31.25 -4.25
CA SER A 3 -0.35 30.62 -5.56
C SER A 3 0.94 30.03 -6.14
N SER A 4 2.07 30.15 -5.45
CA SER A 4 3.40 29.70 -5.90
C SER A 4 3.68 28.22 -5.64
N GLU A 5 2.85 27.49 -4.85
CA GLU A 5 3.12 26.11 -4.42
C GLU A 5 2.44 25.02 -5.26
N ARG A 6 1.58 25.37 -6.23
CA ARG A 6 0.96 24.34 -7.09
C ARG A 6 1.90 23.97 -8.22
N LYS A 7 2.42 22.73 -8.21
CA LYS A 7 3.01 22.15 -9.43
C LYS A 7 1.95 22.24 -10.57
N PRO A 8 2.38 22.56 -11.81
CA PRO A 8 1.45 22.60 -12.94
C PRO A 8 0.71 21.26 -13.07
N LEU A 9 -0.54 21.31 -13.56
CA LEU A 9 -1.37 20.13 -13.86
C LEU A 9 -0.51 19.10 -14.59
N VAL A 10 -0.37 17.92 -13.99
CA VAL A 10 0.46 16.84 -14.54
C VAL A 10 -0.16 16.39 -15.87
N THR A 11 0.61 16.41 -16.94
CA THR A 11 0.13 15.87 -18.23
C THR A 11 -0.20 14.38 -18.10
N PRO A 12 -1.09 13.82 -18.95
CA PRO A 12 -1.40 12.39 -18.93
C PRO A 12 -0.16 11.48 -18.99
N ASP A 13 0.85 11.85 -19.80
CA ASP A 13 2.10 11.09 -19.91
C ASP A 13 2.92 11.16 -18.62
N ALA A 14 3.01 12.34 -18.00
CA ALA A 14 3.72 12.51 -16.74
C ALA A 14 3.02 11.77 -15.59
N LEU A 15 1.68 11.74 -15.59
CA LEU A 15 0.89 10.96 -14.63
C LEU A 15 1.12 9.46 -14.84
N SER A 16 1.05 8.98 -16.08
CA SER A 16 1.32 7.58 -16.43
C SER A 16 2.72 7.15 -16.00
N ALA A 17 3.73 8.01 -16.21
CA ALA A 17 5.09 7.73 -15.77
C ALA A 17 5.23 7.64 -14.24
N ARG A 18 4.52 8.48 -13.48
CA ARG A 18 4.48 8.40 -11.99
C ARG A 18 3.78 7.12 -11.52
N ILE A 19 2.62 6.80 -12.08
CA ILE A 19 1.87 5.58 -11.78
C ILE A 19 2.71 4.33 -12.09
N ARG A 20 3.46 4.34 -13.20
CA ARG A 20 4.40 3.26 -13.51
C ARG A 20 5.42 3.06 -12.40
N ARG A 21 6.08 4.13 -11.97
CA ARG A 21 7.08 4.07 -10.89
C ARG A 21 6.47 3.61 -9.56
N ALA A 22 5.24 4.05 -9.27
CA ALA A 22 4.52 3.61 -8.07
C ALA A 22 4.28 2.09 -8.07
N TRP A 23 3.80 1.52 -9.18
CA TRP A 23 3.67 0.07 -9.34
C TRP A 23 5.03 -0.64 -9.30
N GLU A 24 6.03 -0.13 -10.02
CA GLU A 24 7.39 -0.67 -10.02
C GLU A 24 7.97 -0.70 -8.60
N GLY A 25 7.82 0.39 -7.87
CA GLY A 25 8.31 0.50 -6.50
C GLY A 25 7.59 -0.43 -5.54
N ARG A 26 6.25 -0.46 -5.58
CA ARG A 26 5.44 -1.32 -4.73
C ARG A 26 5.75 -2.81 -4.95
N ILE A 27 5.77 -3.25 -6.20
CA ILE A 27 6.07 -4.64 -6.55
C ILE A 27 7.50 -5.01 -6.11
N SER A 28 8.48 -4.16 -6.39
CA SER A 28 9.87 -4.44 -6.03
C SER A 28 10.08 -4.48 -4.52
N GLY A 29 9.46 -3.55 -3.78
CA GLY A 29 9.53 -3.53 -2.32
C GLY A 29 8.87 -4.75 -1.66
N CYS A 30 7.68 -5.14 -2.13
CA CYS A 30 6.99 -6.36 -1.71
C CYS A 30 7.89 -7.60 -1.95
N GLN A 31 8.40 -7.78 -3.17
CA GLN A 31 9.23 -8.93 -3.51
C GLN A 31 10.60 -8.94 -2.78
N LEU A 32 11.09 -7.79 -2.33
CA LEU A 32 12.27 -7.70 -1.47
C LEU A 32 11.98 -8.26 -0.07
N GLY A 33 10.86 -7.87 0.54
CA GLY A 33 10.51 -8.27 1.91
C GLY A 33 9.96 -9.68 2.02
N LYS A 34 9.19 -10.13 1.02
CA LYS A 34 8.48 -11.41 1.00
C LYS A 34 9.31 -12.65 1.39
N PRO A 35 10.56 -12.86 0.92
CA PRO A 35 11.31 -14.05 1.29
C PRO A 35 11.62 -14.15 2.78
N VAL A 36 11.69 -13.05 3.48
CA VAL A 36 12.11 -12.98 4.90
C VAL A 36 10.98 -12.60 5.87
N GLU A 37 9.76 -12.38 5.38
CA GLU A 37 8.57 -12.01 6.14
C GLU A 37 8.32 -12.97 7.31
N LEU A 38 8.15 -14.26 7.03
CA LEU A 38 7.88 -15.25 8.07
C LEU A 38 9.02 -15.41 9.05
N LEU A 39 10.27 -15.25 8.61
CA LEU A 39 11.45 -15.24 9.49
C LEU A 39 11.38 -14.04 10.44
N SER A 40 11.13 -12.85 9.90
CA SER A 40 10.99 -11.61 10.69
C SER A 40 9.88 -11.71 11.72
N MET A 41 8.66 -12.12 11.29
CA MET A 41 7.49 -12.16 12.16
C MET A 41 7.57 -13.24 13.25
N ARG A 42 8.18 -14.39 12.98
CA ARG A 42 8.18 -15.53 13.92
C ARG A 42 9.41 -15.58 14.82
N GLU A 43 10.57 -15.22 14.28
CA GLU A 43 11.87 -15.36 14.95
C GLU A 43 12.47 -13.99 15.33
N GLY A 44 11.89 -12.90 14.84
CA GLY A 44 12.24 -11.53 15.21
C GLY A 44 13.42 -10.96 14.44
N HIS A 45 13.76 -9.72 14.78
CA HIS A 45 14.76 -8.91 14.07
C HIS A 45 16.19 -9.47 14.14
N GLU A 46 16.57 -10.11 15.22
CA GLU A 46 17.92 -10.70 15.38
C GLU A 46 18.13 -11.85 14.38
N ALA A 47 17.12 -12.72 14.22
CA ALA A 47 17.15 -13.81 13.26
C ALA A 47 17.17 -13.28 11.82
N LEU A 48 16.36 -12.26 11.52
CA LEU A 48 16.36 -11.58 10.23
C LEU A 48 17.75 -11.02 9.90
N THR A 49 18.33 -10.24 10.79
CA THR A 49 19.66 -9.61 10.58
C THR A 49 20.75 -10.66 10.40
N SER A 50 20.74 -11.72 11.22
CA SER A 50 21.68 -12.84 11.12
C SER A 50 21.56 -13.56 9.77
N TYR A 51 20.34 -13.78 9.28
CA TYR A 51 20.12 -14.37 7.98
C TYR A 51 20.65 -13.48 6.86
N LEU A 52 20.25 -12.19 6.83
CA LEU A 52 20.68 -11.24 5.81
C LEU A 52 22.20 -11.11 5.74
N ALA A 53 22.88 -11.06 6.89
CA ALA A 53 24.34 -11.06 6.96
C ALA A 53 24.94 -12.36 6.39
N SER A 54 24.33 -13.52 6.68
CA SER A 54 24.83 -14.82 6.24
C SER A 54 24.73 -15.08 4.73
N VAL A 55 24.00 -14.24 4.01
CA VAL A 55 23.79 -14.30 2.55
C VAL A 55 24.30 -13.05 1.83
N ASP A 56 25.18 -12.28 2.46
CA ASP A 56 25.77 -11.03 1.94
C ASP A 56 24.73 -10.06 1.40
N SER A 57 23.65 -9.84 2.18
CA SER A 57 22.54 -8.97 1.81
C SER A 57 22.45 -7.70 2.66
N LEU A 58 23.43 -7.41 3.50
CA LEU A 58 23.49 -6.16 4.26
C LEU A 58 24.62 -5.24 3.77
N PRO A 59 24.37 -3.92 3.61
CA PRO A 59 23.03 -3.30 3.63
C PRO A 59 22.17 -3.77 2.44
N LEU A 60 20.85 -3.87 2.64
CA LEU A 60 19.94 -4.29 1.59
C LEU A 60 19.91 -3.22 0.47
N ARG A 61 20.53 -3.56 -0.67
CA ARG A 61 20.56 -2.70 -1.87
C ARG A 61 20.31 -3.51 -3.16
N ASP A 62 19.90 -4.77 -2.99
CA ASP A 62 19.49 -5.74 -4.01
C ASP A 62 18.59 -6.78 -3.36
N TYR A 63 17.92 -7.61 -4.15
CA TYR A 63 17.09 -8.70 -3.63
C TYR A 63 17.86 -9.62 -2.68
N VAL A 64 17.16 -10.18 -1.70
CA VAL A 64 17.74 -11.01 -0.66
C VAL A 64 18.44 -12.24 -1.25
N GLY A 65 19.65 -12.55 -0.80
CA GLY A 65 20.36 -13.76 -1.16
C GLY A 65 19.64 -15.03 -0.66
N TYR A 66 19.83 -16.14 -1.35
CA TYR A 66 19.21 -17.41 -0.99
C TYR A 66 20.21 -18.37 -0.35
N ARG A 67 19.77 -19.02 0.75
CA ARG A 67 20.45 -20.13 1.38
C ARG A 67 19.43 -21.23 1.70
N THR A 68 19.73 -22.46 1.24
CA THR A 68 18.88 -23.63 1.47
C THR A 68 18.68 -23.91 2.96
N GLY A 69 17.47 -24.29 3.35
CA GLY A 69 17.15 -24.72 4.73
C GLY A 69 16.87 -23.61 5.73
N ALA A 70 16.82 -22.34 5.29
CA ALA A 70 16.57 -21.20 6.18
C ALA A 70 15.08 -20.79 6.29
N GLY A 71 14.15 -21.57 5.76
CA GLY A 71 12.71 -21.22 5.80
C GLY A 71 12.29 -20.04 4.92
N VAL A 72 13.19 -19.57 4.06
CA VAL A 72 13.02 -18.42 3.17
C VAL A 72 12.44 -18.86 1.83
N GLN A 73 11.55 -18.07 1.23
CA GLN A 73 10.93 -18.36 -0.06
C GLN A 73 11.91 -18.11 -1.23
N PRO A 74 12.41 -19.16 -1.92
CA PRO A 74 13.47 -18.98 -2.92
C PRO A 74 13.02 -18.16 -4.14
N ALA A 75 11.76 -18.26 -4.57
CA ALA A 75 11.27 -17.61 -5.80
C ALA A 75 11.45 -16.09 -5.81
N CYS A 76 11.45 -15.44 -4.64
CA CYS A 76 11.65 -13.99 -4.50
C CYS A 76 13.10 -13.59 -4.19
N CYS A 77 14.04 -14.55 -4.16
CA CYS A 77 15.43 -14.26 -3.86
C CYS A 77 16.24 -13.85 -5.11
N ARG A 78 17.37 -13.19 -4.87
CA ARG A 78 18.30 -12.72 -5.89
C ARG A 78 18.69 -13.84 -6.86
N GLY A 79 18.49 -13.57 -8.15
CA GLY A 79 18.77 -14.52 -9.23
C GLY A 79 17.75 -15.64 -9.42
N GLN A 80 16.66 -15.66 -8.63
CA GLN A 80 15.59 -16.65 -8.73
C GLN A 80 14.29 -16.04 -9.31
N LEU A 81 14.10 -14.73 -9.19
CA LEU A 81 12.91 -14.05 -9.71
C LEU A 81 12.83 -14.18 -11.23
N THR A 82 11.67 -14.58 -11.73
CA THR A 82 11.30 -14.57 -13.16
C THR A 82 9.99 -13.85 -13.40
N ARG A 83 9.27 -13.53 -12.33
CA ARG A 83 8.07 -12.72 -12.22
C ARG A 83 7.91 -12.25 -10.77
N SER A 84 7.01 -11.31 -10.51
CA SER A 84 6.54 -11.05 -9.15
C SER A 84 5.68 -12.23 -8.68
N GLU A 85 6.00 -12.83 -7.55
CA GLU A 85 5.18 -13.90 -6.98
C GLU A 85 3.89 -13.33 -6.33
N PRO A 86 2.80 -14.14 -6.28
CA PRO A 86 1.55 -13.68 -5.68
C PRO A 86 1.74 -13.28 -4.22
N ASP A 87 1.08 -12.21 -3.85
CA ASP A 87 1.12 -11.63 -2.52
C ASP A 87 -0.18 -10.89 -2.24
N ASP A 88 -0.60 -10.81 -0.97
CA ASP A 88 -1.81 -10.05 -0.62
C ASP A 88 -1.63 -8.55 -0.82
N ASP A 89 -0.45 -7.97 -0.55
CA ASP A 89 -0.11 -6.59 -0.91
C ASP A 89 -0.42 -6.23 -2.36
N ILE A 90 -0.09 -7.14 -3.28
CA ILE A 90 -0.30 -6.95 -4.71
C ILE A 90 -1.74 -7.30 -5.12
N ASN A 91 -2.28 -8.41 -4.60
CA ASN A 91 -3.66 -8.84 -4.88
C ASN A 91 -4.66 -7.76 -4.48
N TYR A 92 -4.56 -7.21 -3.27
CA TYR A 92 -5.45 -6.16 -2.79
C TYR A 92 -5.29 -4.85 -3.57
N SER A 93 -4.07 -4.49 -3.97
CA SER A 93 -3.84 -3.32 -4.81
C SER A 93 -4.49 -3.46 -6.19
N VAL A 94 -4.42 -4.65 -6.80
CA VAL A 94 -5.09 -4.94 -8.07
C VAL A 94 -6.61 -4.96 -7.89
N LEU A 95 -7.10 -5.51 -6.79
CA LEU A 95 -8.53 -5.52 -6.46
C LEU A 95 -9.07 -4.10 -6.24
N ALA A 96 -8.32 -3.23 -5.55
CA ALA A 96 -8.65 -1.81 -5.39
C ALA A 96 -8.75 -1.10 -6.76
N LEU A 97 -7.82 -1.38 -7.68
CA LEU A 97 -7.89 -0.86 -9.05
C LEU A 97 -9.20 -1.31 -9.75
N TRP A 98 -9.56 -2.59 -9.66
CA TRP A 98 -10.79 -3.10 -10.29
C TRP A 98 -12.07 -2.52 -9.69
N LEU A 99 -12.08 -2.29 -8.38
CA LEU A 99 -13.17 -1.58 -7.70
C LEU A 99 -13.31 -0.15 -8.21
N LEU A 100 -12.20 0.57 -8.34
CA LEU A 100 -12.19 1.95 -8.84
C LEU A 100 -12.56 2.05 -10.33
N GLU A 101 -12.18 1.10 -11.16
CA GLU A 101 -12.63 1.03 -12.57
C GLU A 101 -14.14 0.89 -12.68
N ARG A 102 -14.74 0.14 -11.77
CA ARG A 102 -16.18 -0.14 -11.80
C ARG A 102 -17.01 0.93 -11.14
N HIS A 103 -16.55 1.49 -10.03
CA HIS A 103 -17.35 2.36 -9.16
C HIS A 103 -16.85 3.80 -9.10
N GLY A 104 -15.59 4.06 -9.49
CA GLY A 104 -14.99 5.39 -9.43
C GLY A 104 -15.05 5.98 -8.03
N ALA A 105 -15.39 7.27 -7.95
CA ALA A 105 -15.58 7.99 -6.69
C ALA A 105 -16.83 7.56 -5.90
N GLN A 106 -17.70 6.73 -6.46
CA GLN A 106 -18.92 6.24 -5.81
C GLN A 106 -18.73 4.88 -5.11
N LEU A 107 -17.50 4.34 -5.08
CA LEU A 107 -17.17 3.11 -4.36
C LEU A 107 -17.79 3.11 -2.96
N THR A 108 -18.40 1.99 -2.58
CA THR A 108 -18.97 1.77 -1.23
C THR A 108 -18.35 0.56 -0.57
N THR A 109 -18.46 0.46 0.76
CA THR A 109 -18.04 -0.74 1.52
C THR A 109 -18.77 -2.01 1.04
N ALA A 110 -20.02 -1.88 0.62
CA ALA A 110 -20.78 -2.99 0.04
C ALA A 110 -20.21 -3.47 -1.31
N ASP A 111 -19.63 -2.56 -2.10
CA ASP A 111 -18.94 -2.94 -3.34
C ASP A 111 -17.66 -3.71 -3.06
N VAL A 112 -16.91 -3.32 -2.02
CA VAL A 112 -15.72 -4.04 -1.55
C VAL A 112 -16.11 -5.46 -1.11
N ALA A 113 -17.14 -5.59 -0.27
CA ALA A 113 -17.63 -6.88 0.20
C ALA A 113 -18.06 -7.81 -0.97
N ARG A 114 -18.78 -7.28 -1.96
CA ARG A 114 -19.13 -8.03 -3.17
C ARG A 114 -17.91 -8.47 -3.99
N ALA A 115 -16.92 -7.58 -4.12
CA ALA A 115 -15.70 -7.90 -4.84
C ALA A 115 -14.92 -9.01 -4.14
N TRP A 116 -14.85 -8.99 -2.80
CA TRP A 116 -14.21 -10.07 -2.03
C TRP A 116 -14.89 -11.40 -2.27
N LEU A 117 -16.20 -11.47 -2.15
CA LEU A 117 -16.97 -12.72 -2.37
C LEU A 117 -16.80 -13.29 -3.78
N ASN A 118 -16.54 -12.44 -4.79
CA ASN A 118 -16.43 -12.88 -6.18
C ASN A 118 -15.00 -13.11 -6.65
N LEU A 119 -14.03 -12.35 -6.13
CA LEU A 119 -12.69 -12.26 -6.72
C LEU A 119 -11.56 -12.62 -5.75
N LEU A 120 -11.77 -12.49 -4.43
CA LEU A 120 -10.77 -12.78 -3.43
C LEU A 120 -10.97 -14.19 -2.88
N PRO A 121 -10.08 -15.16 -3.16
CA PRO A 121 -10.19 -16.49 -2.56
C PRO A 121 -10.08 -16.42 -1.04
N ALA A 122 -11.00 -17.01 -0.31
CA ALA A 122 -11.00 -17.02 1.16
C ALA A 122 -9.70 -17.58 1.76
N GLY A 123 -9.06 -18.51 1.05
CA GLY A 123 -7.77 -19.09 1.44
C GLY A 123 -6.58 -18.12 1.36
N ALA A 124 -6.72 -17.01 0.61
CA ALA A 124 -5.71 -15.97 0.45
C ALA A 124 -5.93 -14.78 1.41
N THR A 125 -6.78 -14.93 2.43
CA THR A 125 -7.03 -13.91 3.45
C THR A 125 -6.34 -14.27 4.76
N PHE A 126 -5.94 -13.23 5.52
CA PHE A 126 -5.30 -13.38 6.82
C PHE A 126 -6.07 -12.55 7.87
N THR A 127 -5.86 -12.83 9.13
CA THR A 127 -6.28 -12.07 10.31
C THR A 127 -7.63 -11.33 10.18
N ALA A 128 -7.65 -10.01 10.09
CA ALA A 128 -8.86 -9.18 10.01
C ALA A 128 -9.69 -9.47 8.76
N GLU A 129 -9.06 -9.62 7.61
CA GLU A 129 -9.72 -9.93 6.34
C GLU A 129 -10.41 -11.31 6.39
N ARG A 130 -9.75 -12.31 6.96
CA ARG A 130 -10.33 -13.63 7.14
C ARG A 130 -11.50 -13.61 8.13
N ALA A 131 -11.40 -12.82 9.20
CA ALA A 131 -12.48 -12.63 10.15
C ALA A 131 -13.70 -11.98 9.48
N ALA A 132 -13.49 -10.90 8.73
CA ALA A 132 -14.52 -10.24 7.95
C ALA A 132 -15.13 -11.18 6.90
N TYR A 133 -14.31 -11.96 6.22
CA TYR A 133 -14.77 -12.91 5.21
C TYR A 133 -15.67 -14.00 5.80
N ARG A 134 -15.37 -14.48 7.01
CA ARG A 134 -16.26 -15.40 7.72
C ARG A 134 -17.64 -14.81 7.94
N VAL A 135 -17.72 -13.57 8.43
CA VAL A 135 -19.01 -12.89 8.65
C VAL A 135 -19.77 -12.74 7.33
N LEU A 136 -19.07 -12.36 6.25
CA LEU A 136 -19.67 -12.30 4.91
C LEU A 136 -20.25 -13.62 4.46
N LEU A 137 -19.58 -14.74 4.71
CA LEU A 137 -20.06 -16.08 4.33
C LEU A 137 -21.19 -16.58 5.22
N GLU A 138 -21.22 -16.20 6.49
CA GLU A 138 -22.22 -16.63 7.47
C GLU A 138 -23.55 -15.87 7.34
N HIS A 139 -23.50 -14.57 6.93
CA HIS A 139 -24.65 -13.67 7.02
C HIS A 139 -25.11 -13.10 5.68
N ALA A 140 -24.24 -13.02 4.66
CA ALA A 140 -24.62 -12.48 3.37
C ALA A 140 -25.62 -13.37 2.64
N ASP A 141 -26.75 -12.77 2.19
CA ASP A 141 -27.72 -13.40 1.30
C ASP A 141 -27.03 -13.86 0.01
N ASP A 142 -27.45 -14.97 -0.58
CA ASP A 142 -26.91 -15.51 -1.83
C ASP A 142 -27.02 -14.56 -3.02
N ARG A 143 -27.91 -13.56 -2.95
CA ARG A 143 -28.05 -12.50 -3.95
C ARG A 143 -27.09 -11.32 -3.76
N PHE A 144 -26.55 -11.13 -2.57
CA PHE A 144 -25.68 -10.00 -2.27
C PHE A 144 -24.45 -9.92 -3.21
N PRO A 145 -23.74 -11.01 -3.55
CA PRO A 145 -22.64 -10.97 -4.52
C PRO A 145 -23.03 -10.46 -5.91
N HIS A 146 -24.32 -10.50 -6.26
CA HIS A 146 -24.85 -10.12 -7.56
C HIS A 146 -25.51 -8.72 -7.59
N GLY A 147 -25.30 -7.91 -6.56
CA GLY A 147 -25.72 -6.52 -6.52
C GLY A 147 -26.97 -6.22 -5.67
N ALA A 148 -27.49 -7.19 -4.93
CA ALA A 148 -28.49 -6.96 -3.88
C ALA A 148 -27.87 -6.26 -2.65
N GLU A 149 -28.70 -5.86 -1.69
CA GLU A 149 -28.22 -5.40 -0.39
C GLU A 149 -27.65 -6.60 0.42
N ALA A 150 -26.77 -6.31 1.37
CA ALA A 150 -26.10 -7.34 2.16
C ALA A 150 -27.09 -8.17 3.01
N GLY A 151 -28.20 -7.60 3.41
CA GLY A 151 -29.18 -8.24 4.29
C GLY A 151 -28.79 -8.20 5.78
N PHE A 152 -27.63 -7.65 6.12
CA PHE A 152 -27.11 -7.47 7.48
C PHE A 152 -26.24 -6.22 7.58
N ASP A 153 -25.85 -5.83 8.79
CA ASP A 153 -24.96 -4.68 9.01
C ASP A 153 -23.51 -5.06 8.69
N LEU A 154 -22.95 -4.51 7.62
CA LEU A 154 -21.56 -4.77 7.20
C LEU A 154 -20.51 -4.36 8.26
N SER A 155 -20.85 -3.51 9.24
CA SER A 155 -19.95 -3.16 10.32
C SER A 155 -19.62 -4.35 11.23
N GLU A 156 -20.44 -5.40 11.21
CA GLU A 156 -20.15 -6.66 11.92
C GLU A 156 -18.87 -7.34 11.40
N CYS A 157 -18.54 -7.15 10.13
CA CYS A 157 -17.32 -7.70 9.51
C CYS A 157 -16.04 -7.15 10.17
N SER A 158 -16.06 -5.89 10.62
CA SER A 158 -14.93 -5.24 11.29
C SER A 158 -14.90 -5.46 12.80
N ASP A 159 -15.90 -6.16 13.37
CA ASP A 159 -15.90 -6.54 14.79
C ASP A 159 -15.04 -7.79 15.02
N ASN A 160 -13.73 -7.61 15.03
CA ASN A 160 -12.77 -8.69 15.17
C ASN A 160 -11.52 -8.20 15.94
N PRO A 161 -10.74 -9.10 16.56
CA PRO A 161 -9.60 -8.74 17.40
C PRO A 161 -8.36 -8.26 16.63
N TYR A 162 -8.44 -8.19 15.30
CA TYR A 162 -7.36 -7.78 14.42
C TYR A 162 -7.66 -6.49 13.67
N ASN A 163 -8.72 -5.77 14.07
CA ASN A 163 -9.25 -4.62 13.33
C ASN A 163 -8.38 -3.35 13.36
N ASP A 164 -7.29 -3.37 14.13
CA ASP A 164 -6.25 -2.35 14.19
C ASP A 164 -4.90 -2.82 13.59
N TRP A 165 -4.89 -3.97 12.88
CA TRP A 165 -3.70 -4.49 12.23
C TRP A 165 -3.52 -3.92 10.82
N ILE A 166 -2.36 -4.20 10.19
CA ILE A 166 -1.87 -3.54 8.98
C ILE A 166 -2.69 -3.83 7.69
N GLY A 167 -3.55 -4.85 7.69
CA GLY A 167 -4.19 -5.37 6.47
C GLY A 167 -5.00 -4.34 5.65
N ALA A 168 -5.58 -3.29 6.27
CA ALA A 168 -6.20 -2.22 5.51
C ALA A 168 -5.18 -1.24 4.92
N GLN A 169 -4.07 -0.98 5.64
CA GLN A 169 -3.01 -0.08 5.18
C GLN A 169 -2.36 -0.58 3.90
N ILE A 170 -2.07 -1.89 3.80
CA ILE A 170 -1.36 -2.48 2.65
C ILE A 170 -2.14 -2.43 1.34
N ARG A 171 -3.43 -2.15 1.33
CA ARG A 171 -4.26 -2.07 0.13
C ARG A 171 -4.67 -0.65 -0.26
N ALA A 172 -4.12 0.36 0.42
CA ALA A 172 -4.56 1.75 0.31
C ALA A 172 -3.87 2.55 -0.81
N ASP A 173 -2.71 2.12 -1.27
CA ASP A 173 -1.83 2.88 -2.17
C ASP A 173 -2.52 3.35 -3.46
N VAL A 174 -3.26 2.46 -4.12
CA VAL A 174 -3.90 2.77 -5.41
C VAL A 174 -4.92 3.89 -5.28
N TYR A 175 -5.63 3.99 -4.14
CA TYR A 175 -6.54 5.12 -3.88
C TYR A 175 -5.80 6.45 -3.87
N GLY A 176 -4.56 6.47 -3.38
CA GLY A 176 -3.69 7.65 -3.45
C GLY A 176 -3.26 7.99 -4.89
N TRP A 177 -2.79 6.99 -5.62
CA TRP A 177 -2.24 7.20 -6.97
C TRP A 177 -3.25 7.70 -7.98
N VAL A 178 -4.53 7.35 -7.84
CA VAL A 178 -5.60 7.79 -8.73
C VAL A 178 -6.19 9.15 -8.35
N CYS A 179 -5.78 9.73 -7.22
CA CYS A 179 -6.27 11.02 -6.71
C CYS A 179 -5.14 12.06 -6.58
N PRO A 180 -4.31 12.31 -7.60
CA PRO A 180 -3.16 13.22 -7.48
C PRO A 180 -3.59 14.62 -7.02
N GLY A 181 -3.00 15.08 -5.90
CA GLY A 181 -3.31 16.38 -5.30
C GLY A 181 -4.68 16.46 -4.60
N GLN A 182 -5.36 15.33 -4.38
CA GLN A 182 -6.66 15.26 -3.71
C GLN A 182 -6.60 14.30 -2.49
N PRO A 183 -5.81 14.61 -1.44
CA PRO A 183 -5.61 13.72 -0.30
C PRO A 183 -6.92 13.37 0.44
N GLY A 184 -7.87 14.31 0.52
CA GLY A 184 -9.16 14.05 1.15
C GLY A 184 -10.02 13.02 0.40
N LEU A 185 -10.04 13.04 -0.95
CA LEU A 185 -10.74 12.04 -1.74
C LEU A 185 -10.07 10.67 -1.62
N ALA A 186 -8.73 10.63 -1.66
CA ALA A 186 -7.96 9.41 -1.50
C ALA A 186 -8.22 8.74 -0.15
N ALA A 187 -8.16 9.52 0.94
CA ALA A 187 -8.46 9.06 2.30
C ALA A 187 -9.88 8.51 2.41
N GLU A 188 -10.87 9.19 1.84
CA GLU A 188 -12.27 8.73 1.89
C GLU A 188 -12.50 7.43 1.11
N LEU A 189 -11.87 7.25 -0.05
CA LEU A 189 -11.94 6.00 -0.80
C LEU A 189 -11.29 4.84 -0.02
N ALA A 190 -10.11 5.08 0.56
CA ALA A 190 -9.43 4.10 1.40
C ALA A 190 -10.24 3.77 2.67
N ARG A 191 -10.91 4.77 3.28
CA ARG A 191 -11.80 4.55 4.43
C ARG A 191 -12.95 3.60 4.08
N ARG A 192 -13.59 3.79 2.92
CA ARG A 192 -14.71 2.92 2.47
C ARG A 192 -14.28 1.47 2.26
N ASP A 193 -13.07 1.26 1.78
CA ASP A 193 -12.49 -0.08 1.68
C ASP A 193 -12.14 -0.64 3.06
N ALA A 194 -11.39 0.11 3.86
CA ALA A 194 -10.85 -0.33 5.13
C ALA A 194 -11.94 -0.72 6.14
N THR A 195 -13.06 0.02 6.19
CA THR A 195 -14.13 -0.19 7.15
C THR A 195 -14.87 -1.52 7.03
N LEU A 196 -14.66 -2.27 5.94
CA LEU A 196 -15.18 -3.64 5.85
C LEU A 196 -14.56 -4.57 6.90
N SER A 197 -13.28 -4.43 7.21
CA SER A 197 -12.54 -5.37 8.05
C SER A 197 -11.82 -4.73 9.24
N HIS A 198 -11.66 -3.41 9.23
CA HIS A 198 -10.86 -2.66 10.22
C HIS A 198 -11.66 -1.53 10.85
N ARG A 199 -11.15 -1.03 11.99
CA ARG A 199 -11.67 0.11 12.75
C ARG A 199 -10.52 1.01 13.21
N ASP A 200 -10.85 2.20 13.66
CA ASP A 200 -9.93 3.16 14.32
C ASP A 200 -8.56 3.24 13.63
N ASP A 201 -7.46 2.97 14.31
CA ASP A 201 -6.11 3.08 13.77
C ASP A 201 -5.85 2.16 12.55
N GLY A 202 -6.52 1.03 12.43
CA GLY A 202 -6.46 0.20 11.22
C GLY A 202 -7.04 0.92 10.00
N VAL A 203 -8.15 1.65 10.15
CA VAL A 203 -8.73 2.50 9.11
C VAL A 203 -7.88 3.75 8.88
N TYR A 204 -7.43 4.40 9.94
CA TYR A 204 -6.64 5.64 9.84
C TYR A 204 -5.28 5.40 9.16
N GLY A 205 -4.66 4.22 9.34
CA GLY A 205 -3.45 3.83 8.61
C GLY A 205 -3.67 3.79 7.10
N ALA A 206 -4.77 3.18 6.64
CA ALA A 206 -5.15 3.15 5.23
C ALA A 206 -5.44 4.56 4.68
N MET A 207 -6.21 5.37 5.43
CA MET A 207 -6.51 6.76 5.07
C MET A 207 -5.23 7.59 4.91
N PHE A 208 -4.29 7.44 5.84
CA PHE A 208 -3.02 8.15 5.82
C PHE A 208 -2.17 7.76 4.61
N VAL A 209 -1.99 6.47 4.33
CA VAL A 209 -1.18 6.00 3.17
C VAL A 209 -1.76 6.50 1.85
N ALA A 210 -3.08 6.39 1.68
CA ALA A 210 -3.75 6.90 0.48
C ALA A 210 -3.60 8.43 0.35
N ALA A 211 -3.81 9.18 1.43
CA ALA A 211 -3.66 10.64 1.44
C ALA A 211 -2.23 11.07 1.15
N LEU A 212 -1.24 10.37 1.72
CA LEU A 212 0.19 10.65 1.49
C LEU A 212 0.55 10.41 0.03
N GLY A 213 0.12 9.29 -0.56
CA GLY A 213 0.34 8.98 -1.99
C GLY A 213 -0.25 10.05 -2.91
N ALA A 214 -1.49 10.48 -2.63
CA ALA A 214 -2.14 11.56 -3.38
C ALA A 214 -1.41 12.92 -3.25
N ALA A 215 -0.94 13.26 -2.06
CA ALA A 215 -0.23 14.49 -1.79
C ALA A 215 1.18 14.49 -2.41
N LEU A 216 1.95 13.40 -2.32
CA LEU A 216 3.28 13.24 -2.92
C LEU A 216 3.26 13.42 -4.44
N ALA A 217 2.15 13.07 -5.10
CA ALA A 217 1.95 13.33 -6.52
C ALA A 217 1.81 14.83 -6.86
N GLY A 218 1.54 15.70 -5.88
CA GLY A 218 1.17 17.10 -6.09
C GLY A 218 2.10 18.14 -5.48
N VAL A 219 2.74 17.84 -4.34
CA VAL A 219 3.53 18.81 -3.56
C VAL A 219 4.88 18.23 -3.11
N THR A 220 5.66 19.01 -2.36
CA THR A 220 6.91 18.54 -1.76
C THR A 220 6.66 17.52 -0.64
N PRO A 221 7.59 16.58 -0.37
CA PRO A 221 7.41 15.56 0.67
C PRO A 221 7.02 16.10 2.04
N GLY A 222 7.62 17.19 2.51
CA GLY A 222 7.27 17.79 3.81
C GLY A 222 5.83 18.30 3.86
N ASN A 223 5.37 18.97 2.81
CA ASN A 223 3.98 19.41 2.70
C ASN A 223 3.02 18.23 2.51
N ALA A 224 3.45 17.17 1.81
CA ALA A 224 2.65 15.97 1.63
C ALA A 224 2.34 15.27 2.96
N LEU A 225 3.32 15.18 3.86
CA LEU A 225 3.14 14.63 5.20
C LEU A 225 2.09 15.41 6.00
N ALA A 226 2.17 16.74 5.99
CA ALA A 226 1.22 17.59 6.66
C ALA A 226 -0.21 17.41 6.11
N HIS A 227 -0.38 17.42 4.80
CA HIS A 227 -1.69 17.20 4.16
C HIS A 227 -2.27 15.80 4.43
N ALA A 228 -1.43 14.78 4.54
CA ALA A 228 -1.89 13.44 4.90
C ALA A 228 -2.35 13.37 6.37
N LEU A 229 -1.62 14.00 7.28
CA LEU A 229 -2.00 14.07 8.70
C LEU A 229 -3.31 14.84 8.93
N GLU A 230 -3.66 15.80 8.09
CA GLU A 230 -4.95 16.52 8.14
C GLU A 230 -6.15 15.61 7.84
N GLN A 231 -5.94 14.42 7.25
CA GLN A 231 -7.03 13.52 6.86
C GLN A 231 -7.40 12.50 7.95
N ILE A 232 -6.68 12.47 9.06
CA ILE A 232 -6.91 11.56 10.18
C ILE A 232 -7.05 12.33 11.48
N PRO A 233 -7.66 11.75 12.53
CA PRO A 233 -7.75 12.42 13.83
C PRO A 233 -6.36 12.73 14.40
N ALA A 234 -6.14 13.95 14.88
CA ALA A 234 -4.84 14.42 15.35
C ALA A 234 -4.30 13.62 16.54
N GLU A 235 -5.20 13.07 17.36
CA GLU A 235 -4.90 12.29 18.57
C GLU A 235 -4.83 10.78 18.32
N ALA A 236 -5.09 10.30 17.08
CA ALA A 236 -5.03 8.88 16.73
C ALA A 236 -3.61 8.33 16.96
N GLY A 237 -3.53 7.04 17.27
CA GLY A 237 -2.25 6.32 17.38
C GLY A 237 -1.45 6.40 16.09
N VAL A 238 -2.12 6.30 14.93
CA VAL A 238 -1.52 6.49 13.60
C VAL A 238 -0.85 7.86 13.47
N ALA A 239 -1.48 8.95 13.92
CA ALA A 239 -0.86 10.27 13.85
C ALA A 239 0.40 10.39 14.72
N GLN A 240 0.42 9.69 15.87
CA GLN A 240 1.59 9.62 16.75
C GLN A 240 2.70 8.76 16.10
N ALA A 241 2.35 7.62 15.51
CA ALA A 241 3.29 6.75 14.80
C ALA A 241 3.97 7.46 13.62
N VAL A 242 3.20 8.22 12.84
CA VAL A 242 3.72 9.06 11.75
C VAL A 242 4.69 10.12 12.27
N ARG A 243 4.35 10.83 13.35
CA ARG A 243 5.24 11.84 13.94
C ARG A 243 6.51 11.22 14.50
N LEU A 244 6.42 10.03 15.10
CA LEU A 244 7.60 9.28 15.59
C LEU A 244 8.51 8.91 14.42
N GLY A 245 8.00 8.27 13.37
CA GLY A 245 8.78 7.89 12.20
C GLY A 245 9.44 9.09 11.52
N ALA A 246 8.68 10.18 11.30
CA ALA A 246 9.22 11.41 10.72
C ALA A 246 10.26 12.11 11.62
N GLY A 247 10.07 12.07 12.93
CA GLY A 247 11.01 12.63 13.91
C GLY A 247 12.34 11.88 13.98
N LEU A 248 12.34 10.61 13.62
CA LEU A 248 13.53 9.76 13.55
C LEU A 248 14.15 9.70 12.14
N ALA A 249 13.61 10.45 11.17
CA ALA A 249 14.20 10.50 9.84
C ALA A 249 15.67 10.88 9.91
N HIS A 250 16.50 10.16 9.13
CA HIS A 250 17.97 10.24 9.12
C HIS A 250 18.68 9.72 10.39
N ASP A 251 17.95 9.23 11.41
CA ASP A 251 18.56 8.52 12.53
C ASP A 251 18.87 7.08 12.09
N VAL A 252 20.14 6.71 12.13
CA VAL A 252 20.63 5.36 11.75
C VAL A 252 20.05 4.27 12.64
N ASP A 253 19.73 4.56 13.88
CA ASP A 253 19.10 3.66 14.85
C ASP A 253 17.57 3.81 14.88
N GLY A 254 16.98 4.61 13.98
CA GLY A 254 15.56 4.93 13.98
C GLY A 254 14.67 3.69 13.92
N GLY A 255 14.98 2.70 13.10
CA GLY A 255 14.27 1.43 13.06
C GLY A 255 14.33 0.67 14.39
N ALA A 256 15.46 0.68 15.08
CA ALA A 256 15.60 0.07 16.40
C ALA A 256 14.82 0.83 17.48
N ALA A 257 14.85 2.16 17.42
CA ALA A 257 14.10 3.02 18.33
C ALA A 257 12.57 2.82 18.19
N ILE A 258 12.06 2.67 16.95
CA ILE A 258 10.66 2.39 16.68
C ILE A 258 10.26 1.02 17.26
N ARG A 259 11.05 -0.04 17.00
CA ARG A 259 10.76 -1.37 17.58
C ARG A 259 10.75 -1.35 19.10
N ALA A 260 11.68 -0.62 19.72
CA ALA A 260 11.73 -0.48 21.18
C ALA A 260 10.53 0.32 21.73
N HIS A 261 10.09 1.36 20.99
CA HIS A 261 8.92 2.15 21.38
C HIS A 261 7.62 1.33 21.36
N TYR A 262 7.49 0.44 20.40
CA TYR A 262 6.33 -0.43 20.21
C TYR A 262 6.57 -1.88 20.67
N ASP A 263 7.50 -2.08 21.60
CA ASP A 263 7.74 -3.41 22.16
C ASP A 263 6.45 -4.04 22.72
N GLY A 264 6.22 -5.30 22.37
CA GLY A 264 5.01 -6.02 22.77
C GLY A 264 3.81 -5.88 21.82
N LEU A 265 3.84 -4.98 20.82
CA LEU A 265 2.83 -5.01 19.75
C LEU A 265 3.06 -6.19 18.80
N SER A 266 1.96 -6.62 18.16
CA SER A 266 2.06 -7.60 17.07
C SER A 266 3.01 -7.13 15.97
N PRO A 267 3.85 -8.01 15.39
CA PRO A 267 4.71 -7.64 14.26
C PRO A 267 3.92 -7.15 13.03
N VAL A 268 2.62 -7.45 12.96
CA VAL A 268 1.69 -6.98 11.92
C VAL A 268 0.76 -5.87 12.43
N GLY A 269 1.10 -5.15 13.48
CA GLY A 269 0.36 -3.99 13.97
C GLY A 269 0.48 -2.78 13.02
N THR A 270 -0.57 -1.97 12.91
CA THR A 270 -0.55 -0.76 12.07
C THR A 270 0.49 0.25 12.54
N LEU A 271 0.58 0.52 13.85
CA LEU A 271 1.35 1.64 14.39
C LEU A 271 2.86 1.46 14.21
N ASN A 272 3.38 0.31 14.61
CA ASN A 272 4.81 0.00 14.51
C ASN A 272 5.29 -0.08 13.06
N ASN A 273 4.52 -0.71 12.19
CA ASN A 273 4.86 -0.81 10.77
C ASN A 273 4.76 0.55 10.07
N LEU A 274 3.72 1.35 10.34
CA LEU A 274 3.60 2.68 9.73
C LEU A 274 4.73 3.62 10.17
N ALA A 275 5.16 3.54 11.44
CA ALA A 275 6.32 4.31 11.91
C ALA A 275 7.60 3.93 11.14
N ILE A 276 7.84 2.63 10.87
CA ILE A 276 8.95 2.15 10.03
C ILE A 276 8.82 2.68 8.59
N VAL A 277 7.62 2.59 7.99
CA VAL A 277 7.38 3.10 6.63
C VAL A 277 7.73 4.58 6.52
N VAL A 278 7.24 5.40 7.47
CA VAL A 278 7.50 6.85 7.44
C VAL A 278 8.97 7.15 7.69
N TRP A 279 9.59 6.50 8.67
CA TRP A 279 11.02 6.65 8.93
C TRP A 279 11.87 6.30 7.71
N ALA A 280 11.69 5.14 7.11
CA ALA A 280 12.47 4.69 5.97
C ALA A 280 12.29 5.58 4.74
N LEU A 281 11.05 5.95 4.43
CA LEU A 281 10.73 6.85 3.31
C LEU A 281 11.39 8.22 3.48
N TYR A 282 11.21 8.85 4.64
CA TYR A 282 11.69 10.23 4.87
C TYR A 282 13.19 10.29 5.16
N SER A 283 13.82 9.18 5.51
CA SER A 283 15.29 9.07 5.60
C SER A 283 15.96 9.03 4.22
N HIS A 284 15.28 8.52 3.19
CA HIS A 284 15.86 8.18 1.88
C HIS A 284 15.00 8.63 0.70
N LEU A 285 14.56 9.89 0.71
CA LEU A 285 13.69 10.45 -0.34
C LEU A 285 14.36 10.48 -1.73
N ASP A 286 15.68 10.41 -1.81
CA ASP A 286 16.51 10.46 -3.01
C ASP A 286 17.19 9.12 -3.36
N ASP A 287 17.05 8.09 -2.51
CA ASP A 287 17.63 6.76 -2.76
C ASP A 287 16.56 5.66 -2.54
N PHE A 288 15.98 5.21 -3.65
CA PHE A 288 14.99 4.13 -3.65
C PHE A 288 15.49 2.86 -2.98
N SER A 289 16.73 2.45 -3.30
CA SER A 289 17.30 1.21 -2.79
C SER A 289 17.52 1.25 -1.29
N ALA A 290 17.91 2.41 -0.77
CA ALA A 290 18.02 2.64 0.65
C ALA A 290 16.63 2.65 1.33
N ALA A 291 15.66 3.35 0.76
CA ALA A 291 14.32 3.46 1.33
C ALA A 291 13.67 2.08 1.54
N ILE A 292 13.58 1.24 0.50
CA ILE A 292 12.99 -0.09 0.64
C ILE A 292 13.89 -1.05 1.44
N GLY A 293 15.20 -0.93 1.28
CA GLY A 293 16.17 -1.78 1.98
C GLY A 293 16.16 -1.57 3.49
N GLU A 294 16.13 -0.33 3.97
CA GLU A 294 16.04 -0.03 5.40
C GLU A 294 14.67 -0.42 5.98
N ALA A 295 13.57 -0.21 5.24
CA ALA A 295 12.24 -0.65 5.66
C ALA A 295 12.20 -2.17 5.90
N VAL A 296 12.72 -2.97 4.98
CA VAL A 296 12.78 -4.43 5.09
C VAL A 296 13.77 -4.87 6.17
N ALA A 297 14.96 -4.27 6.24
CA ALA A 297 15.96 -4.61 7.24
C ALA A 297 15.50 -4.27 8.67
N ALA A 298 14.62 -3.31 8.83
CA ALA A 298 14.01 -2.99 10.14
C ALA A 298 13.13 -4.13 10.70
N GLY A 299 12.72 -5.08 9.87
CA GLY A 299 11.91 -6.22 10.31
C GLY A 299 10.41 -5.90 10.42
N LEU A 300 9.73 -6.57 11.35
CA LEU A 300 8.26 -6.58 11.47
C LEU A 300 7.64 -7.24 10.23
N ASP A 301 6.69 -6.59 9.59
CA ASP A 301 6.01 -7.02 8.36
C ASP A 301 6.79 -6.51 7.14
N THR A 302 7.74 -7.30 6.67
CA THR A 302 8.80 -6.82 5.78
C THR A 302 8.35 -6.54 4.35
N ASP A 303 7.47 -7.36 3.79
CA ASP A 303 6.91 -7.19 2.44
C ASP A 303 5.90 -6.05 2.40
N CYS A 304 5.03 -5.95 3.39
CA CYS A 304 4.08 -4.85 3.56
C CYS A 304 4.80 -3.49 3.67
N ASN A 305 5.84 -3.43 4.51
CA ASN A 305 6.62 -2.20 4.68
C ASN A 305 7.39 -1.85 3.41
N GLY A 306 8.06 -2.82 2.79
CA GLY A 306 8.78 -2.64 1.54
C GLY A 306 7.85 -2.20 0.40
N ALA A 307 6.67 -2.81 0.27
CA ALA A 307 5.65 -2.46 -0.72
C ALA A 307 5.16 -1.03 -0.56
N THR A 308 4.77 -0.65 0.66
CA THR A 308 4.23 0.69 0.94
C THR A 308 5.29 1.78 0.74
N VAL A 309 6.51 1.60 1.24
CA VAL A 309 7.63 2.52 0.98
C VAL A 309 7.90 2.63 -0.51
N GLY A 310 7.98 1.50 -1.21
CA GLY A 310 8.25 1.47 -2.65
C GLY A 310 7.19 2.20 -3.47
N GLY A 311 5.91 1.99 -3.16
CA GLY A 311 4.78 2.66 -3.82
C GLY A 311 4.77 4.17 -3.59
N LEU A 312 4.96 4.62 -2.35
CA LEU A 312 5.03 6.03 -1.97
C LEU A 312 6.26 6.73 -2.57
N TRP A 313 7.41 6.06 -2.56
CA TRP A 313 8.62 6.59 -3.18
C TRP A 313 8.45 6.75 -4.69
N GLY A 314 7.88 5.74 -5.36
CA GLY A 314 7.68 5.74 -6.81
C GLY A 314 6.72 6.84 -7.29
N ILE A 315 5.65 7.14 -6.55
CA ILE A 315 4.66 8.16 -6.94
C ILE A 315 5.23 9.58 -6.84
N GLN A 316 6.16 9.82 -5.90
CA GLN A 316 6.74 11.16 -5.74
C GLN A 316 7.77 11.51 -6.81
N GLY A 317 8.58 10.53 -7.30
CA GLY A 317 9.89 10.88 -7.70
C GLY A 317 10.48 10.29 -8.97
N ASP A 318 11.71 9.87 -8.84
CA ASP A 318 12.61 9.48 -9.90
C ASP A 318 12.38 8.04 -10.39
N ALA A 319 13.12 7.61 -11.39
CA ALA A 319 13.00 6.27 -11.95
C ALA A 319 13.45 5.20 -10.93
N ILE A 320 12.69 4.12 -10.84
CA ILE A 320 13.11 2.95 -10.07
C ILE A 320 14.32 2.30 -10.75
N PRO A 321 15.42 2.03 -10.04
CA PRO A 321 16.59 1.41 -10.62
C PRO A 321 16.29 0.05 -11.26
N THR A 322 16.85 -0.21 -12.43
CA THR A 322 16.52 -1.40 -13.25
C THR A 322 16.83 -2.72 -12.58
N GLN A 323 17.77 -2.77 -11.64
CA GLN A 323 18.07 -3.95 -10.84
C GLN A 323 16.84 -4.45 -10.05
N TRP A 324 15.91 -3.57 -9.70
CA TRP A 324 14.69 -3.90 -8.98
C TRP A 324 13.55 -4.33 -9.90
N THR A 325 13.51 -3.84 -11.15
CA THR A 325 12.40 -4.10 -12.08
C THR A 325 12.72 -5.17 -13.11
N ALA A 326 13.98 -5.29 -13.53
CA ALA A 326 14.39 -6.25 -14.55
C ALA A 326 14.14 -7.73 -14.16
N PRO A 327 14.37 -8.17 -12.90
CA PRO A 327 14.22 -9.59 -12.56
C PRO A 327 12.81 -10.15 -12.76
N TRP A 328 11.76 -9.39 -12.45
CA TRP A 328 10.37 -9.85 -12.60
C TRP A 328 9.73 -9.50 -13.96
N GLN A 329 10.47 -8.86 -14.88
CA GLN A 329 10.18 -8.72 -16.32
C GLN A 329 8.79 -8.10 -16.63
N GLY A 330 8.26 -7.27 -15.73
CA GLY A 330 6.92 -6.69 -15.86
C GLY A 330 5.77 -7.71 -15.75
N ARG A 331 6.04 -8.93 -15.25
CA ARG A 331 5.09 -10.01 -15.02
C ARG A 331 4.67 -10.03 -13.55
N VAL A 332 3.39 -9.92 -13.28
CA VAL A 332 2.81 -9.80 -11.94
C VAL A 332 1.84 -10.94 -11.72
N ALA A 333 2.26 -11.94 -10.99
CA ALA A 333 1.40 -13.07 -10.65
C ALA A 333 0.38 -12.67 -9.58
N LEU A 334 -0.81 -13.23 -9.66
CA LEU A 334 -1.95 -12.92 -8.80
C LEU A 334 -2.52 -14.21 -8.19
N GLY A 335 -3.11 -14.05 -7.00
CA GLY A 335 -3.92 -15.06 -6.35
C GLY A 335 -5.41 -14.73 -6.38
N LEU A 336 -5.91 -13.98 -7.37
CA LEU A 336 -7.31 -13.60 -7.52
C LEU A 336 -8.07 -14.57 -8.39
N ALA A 337 -9.35 -14.80 -8.09
CA ALA A 337 -10.17 -15.78 -8.81
C ALA A 337 -10.27 -15.47 -10.31
N GLY A 338 -9.87 -16.44 -11.15
CA GLY A 338 -9.87 -16.30 -12.60
C GLY A 338 -8.75 -15.44 -13.19
N HIS A 339 -7.76 -15.03 -12.36
CA HIS A 339 -6.67 -14.16 -12.78
C HIS A 339 -5.34 -14.60 -12.14
N ASP A 340 -4.52 -15.30 -12.91
CA ASP A 340 -3.24 -15.83 -12.42
C ASP A 340 -2.06 -14.86 -12.61
N GLU A 341 -2.14 -13.97 -13.59
CA GLU A 341 -1.07 -13.03 -13.93
C GLU A 341 -1.63 -11.79 -14.66
N VAL A 342 -1.01 -10.64 -14.43
CA VAL A 342 -1.25 -9.39 -15.16
C VAL A 342 0.10 -8.76 -15.52
N THR A 343 0.14 -7.93 -16.57
CA THR A 343 1.36 -7.20 -16.91
C THR A 343 1.42 -5.85 -16.22
N LEU A 344 2.62 -5.38 -15.86
CA LEU A 344 2.84 -4.01 -15.39
C LEU A 344 2.23 -2.97 -16.34
N ALA A 345 2.41 -3.17 -17.66
CA ALA A 345 1.88 -2.26 -18.67
C ALA A 345 0.35 -2.11 -18.56
N ALA A 346 -0.36 -3.23 -18.39
CA ALA A 346 -1.82 -3.22 -18.21
C ALA A 346 -2.22 -2.53 -16.89
N LEU A 347 -1.51 -2.77 -15.79
CA LEU A 347 -1.76 -2.10 -14.51
C LEU A 347 -1.59 -0.58 -14.65
N VAL A 348 -0.50 -0.13 -15.27
CA VAL A 348 -0.21 1.29 -15.48
C VAL A 348 -1.28 1.96 -16.34
N GLU A 349 -1.63 1.35 -17.49
CA GLU A 349 -2.65 1.89 -18.38
C GLU A 349 -4.00 2.03 -17.67
N ARG A 350 -4.43 0.98 -16.98
CA ARG A 350 -5.73 0.93 -16.28
C ARG A 350 -5.77 1.94 -15.13
N THR A 351 -4.72 2.01 -14.30
CA THR A 351 -4.63 2.98 -13.19
C THR A 351 -4.62 4.43 -13.70
N THR A 352 -3.89 4.70 -14.78
CA THR A 352 -3.86 6.03 -15.41
C THR A 352 -5.24 6.43 -15.92
N ARG A 353 -5.96 5.52 -16.55
CA ARG A 353 -7.33 5.76 -17.04
C ARG A 353 -8.28 6.12 -15.90
N VAL A 354 -8.21 5.41 -14.77
CA VAL A 354 -9.02 5.72 -13.58
C VAL A 354 -8.66 7.10 -13.03
N ALA A 355 -7.38 7.41 -12.90
CA ALA A 355 -6.93 8.70 -12.38
C ALA A 355 -7.42 9.88 -13.24
N LEU A 356 -7.37 9.75 -14.56
CA LEU A 356 -7.89 10.77 -15.49
C LEU A 356 -9.42 10.93 -15.38
N ALA A 357 -10.16 9.82 -15.28
CA ALA A 357 -11.60 9.84 -15.12
C ALA A 357 -12.05 10.50 -13.80
N LEU A 358 -11.33 10.26 -12.70
CA LEU A 358 -11.60 10.91 -11.41
C LEU A 358 -11.29 12.42 -11.44
N ALA A 359 -10.21 12.81 -12.11
CA ALA A 359 -9.85 14.22 -12.28
C ALA A 359 -10.93 15.00 -13.05
N ASP A 360 -11.51 14.42 -14.10
CA ASP A 360 -12.59 15.02 -14.89
C ASP A 360 -13.89 15.21 -14.07
N GLN A 361 -14.22 14.25 -13.21
CA GLN A 361 -15.38 14.33 -12.32
C GLN A 361 -15.25 15.45 -11.27
N GLY A 362 -14.04 15.70 -10.77
CA GLY A 362 -13.74 16.78 -9.82
C GLY A 362 -13.83 18.19 -10.43
N GLN A 363 -13.80 18.32 -11.74
CA GLN A 363 -13.91 19.60 -12.47
C GLN A 363 -15.35 19.97 -12.84
N GLY A 364 -16.39 19.59 -12.12
CA GLY A 364 -17.80 19.80 -12.34
C GLY A 364 -18.19 21.01 -13.25
N PRO A 365 -19.43 21.18 -13.78
CA PRO A 365 -19.79 21.91 -15.00
C PRO A 365 -19.60 23.45 -14.99
N SER A 366 -18.69 24.00 -14.21
CA SER A 366 -18.50 25.45 -14.05
C SER A 366 -17.70 26.14 -15.17
N ARG A 367 -17.12 25.41 -16.13
CA ARG A 367 -16.34 26.01 -17.23
C ARG A 367 -16.97 25.97 -18.63
N ARG A 368 -18.20 25.45 -18.78
CA ARG A 368 -18.91 25.44 -20.10
C ARG A 368 -19.97 26.52 -20.25
N LYS A 369 -19.83 27.69 -19.64
CA LYS A 369 -20.68 28.84 -19.91
C LYS A 369 -19.83 30.11 -20.03
N LYS A 370 -19.16 30.28 -21.15
CA LYS A 370 -18.82 31.56 -21.77
C LYS A 370 -18.00 31.25 -23.02
N ASP A 371 -18.69 30.97 -24.12
CA ASP A 371 -18.28 31.26 -25.48
C ASP A 371 -19.38 30.75 -26.41
N LEU A 372 -20.44 31.54 -26.54
CA LEU A 372 -21.28 31.57 -27.71
C LEU A 372 -21.69 33.03 -27.94
N PRO A 373 -21.61 33.48 -29.19
CA PRO A 373 -21.64 34.90 -29.59
C PRO A 373 -22.96 35.58 -29.36
#